data_c9076ab803990b3395ad65538f161d6b
#
_entry.id   c9076ab803990b3395ad65538f161d6b
#
_cell.length_a   1.000
_cell.length_b   1.000
_cell.length_c   1.000
_cell.angle_alpha   90.00
_cell.angle_beta   90.00
_cell.angle_gamma   90.00
#
_symmetry.space_group_name_H-M   'P 1'
#
loop_
_entity.id
_entity.type
_entity.pdbx_description
1 polymer ?
#
loop_
_entity_poly.entity_id
_entity_poly.type
_entity_poly.pdbx_seq_one_letter_code
_entity_poly.pdbx_strand_id
1 'polypeptide(L)'
;MVTKLSPREKAALATQMMNKVAAPSPAPSSSPSVSPVRQINSVQIGLAMAGQGNKVSELERQLHEAELATDAVRADLVAVNAEWQGALPSKKLDPSLINASKWANRHDKSFEGAEFLALKAEIESAGGNVQAIKVRPIPGSSPQGYEVVFGHRRHRACLELGLDVLATIESIDDKELFKEMDRENRLRADLRPYEQGLMYVRALDEGLFSSQRKLAEDLGLQSSNVSTAINIARLPMAVVNAFTSPLDIQYRWSAPLNEAVKADPELLLSRAKEISSSRLAGVKSSPAEVFSRLVGSNEGQQKTSSYVTKLGGKAAFKVSIAKDKVTIDLPGLSRSLLSKVEKAILAALKEDGALP
;
A
#
# COMPACT_ATOMS: atom_id res chain seq x y z
N MET A 1 -10.56 20.87 -41.88
CA MET A 1 -10.48 19.55 -41.22
C MET A 1 -9.45 18.70 -41.93
N VAL A 2 -8.25 18.57 -41.40
CA VAL A 2 -7.19 17.73 -41.99
C VAL A 2 -7.24 16.40 -41.23
N THR A 3 -7.77 15.37 -41.87
CA THR A 3 -7.83 14.01 -41.33
C THR A 3 -6.41 13.45 -41.16
N LYS A 4 -5.97 13.20 -39.92
CA LYS A 4 -4.70 12.54 -39.64
C LYS A 4 -4.81 11.07 -40.00
N LEU A 5 -4.03 10.64 -41.01
CA LEU A 5 -3.90 9.23 -41.41
C LEU A 5 -3.34 8.37 -40.27
N SER A 6 -3.90 7.18 -40.09
CA SER A 6 -3.45 6.20 -39.09
C SER A 6 -2.05 5.63 -39.39
N PRO A 7 -1.33 5.06 -38.44
CA PRO A 7 0.00 4.46 -38.66
C PRO A 7 0.01 3.38 -39.75
N ARG A 8 -1.07 2.62 -39.88
CA ARG A 8 -1.25 1.59 -40.93
C ARG A 8 -1.40 2.17 -42.32
N GLU A 9 -2.13 3.28 -42.45
CA GLU A 9 -2.30 3.98 -43.75
C GLU A 9 -1.01 4.66 -44.18
N LYS A 10 -0.20 5.18 -43.23
CA LYS A 10 1.14 5.72 -43.53
C LYS A 10 2.12 4.66 -44.01
N ALA A 11 2.09 3.46 -43.43
CA ALA A 11 2.92 2.34 -43.86
C ALA A 11 2.50 1.83 -45.24
N ALA A 12 1.21 1.74 -45.55
CA ALA A 12 0.71 1.35 -46.85
C ALA A 12 1.09 2.35 -47.94
N LEU A 13 1.04 3.66 -47.66
CA LEU A 13 1.44 4.74 -48.59
C LEU A 13 2.94 4.70 -48.86
N ALA A 14 3.78 4.41 -47.85
CA ALA A 14 5.22 4.26 -48.01
C ALA A 14 5.58 3.05 -48.89
N THR A 15 4.89 1.92 -48.73
CA THR A 15 5.09 0.71 -49.54
C THR A 15 4.63 0.95 -50.98
N GLN A 16 3.57 1.71 -51.20
CA GLN A 16 3.07 2.05 -52.53
C GLN A 16 4.01 3.04 -53.27
N MET A 17 4.68 3.93 -52.55
CA MET A 17 5.70 4.81 -53.12
C MET A 17 7.00 4.07 -53.49
N MET A 18 7.41 3.10 -52.71
CA MET A 18 8.60 2.27 -53.01
C MET A 18 8.40 1.36 -54.23
N ASN A 19 7.20 0.80 -54.46
CA ASN A 19 6.89 -0.01 -55.61
C ASN A 19 6.74 0.77 -56.94
N LYS A 20 6.66 2.09 -56.88
CA LYS A 20 6.57 2.93 -58.09
C LYS A 20 7.92 3.29 -58.71
N VAL A 21 9.02 2.91 -58.05
CA VAL A 21 10.40 3.22 -58.49
C VAL A 21 11.10 2.00 -59.15
N ALA A 22 10.52 0.81 -59.09
CA ALA A 22 11.15 -0.43 -59.61
C ALA A 22 10.26 -1.15 -60.64
N ALA A 23 10.24 -0.62 -61.85
CA ALA A 23 9.85 -1.44 -63.04
C ALA A 23 10.80 -1.12 -64.19
N PRO A 24 11.59 -2.08 -64.67
CA PRO A 24 12.38 -1.91 -65.89
C PRO A 24 11.47 -2.01 -67.11
N SER A 25 11.49 -1.00 -67.95
CA SER A 25 10.85 -1.00 -69.26
C SER A 25 11.52 -1.98 -70.22
N PRO A 26 10.77 -2.71 -71.09
CA PRO A 26 11.32 -3.57 -72.11
C PRO A 26 11.96 -2.75 -73.24
N ALA A 27 13.05 -3.26 -73.77
CA ALA A 27 13.80 -2.66 -74.86
C ALA A 27 13.01 -2.69 -76.19
N PRO A 28 12.99 -1.62 -76.99
CA PRO A 28 12.56 -1.69 -78.40
C PRO A 28 13.73 -1.98 -79.32
N SER A 29 13.60 -3.05 -80.08
CA SER A 29 14.41 -3.32 -81.28
C SER A 29 13.90 -2.49 -82.45
N SER A 30 14.63 -1.50 -82.89
CA SER A 30 14.62 -1.00 -84.31
C SER A 30 15.82 -0.08 -84.52
N SER A 31 16.44 -0.31 -85.65
CA SER A 31 17.66 0.30 -86.17
C SER A 31 17.65 1.84 -86.35
N PRO A 32 18.79 2.52 -86.34
CA PRO A 32 18.83 3.98 -86.19
C PRO A 32 18.67 4.67 -87.54
N SER A 33 17.71 5.54 -87.63
CA SER A 33 17.78 6.62 -88.62
C SER A 33 18.60 7.78 -88.02
N VAL A 34 19.72 8.13 -88.65
CA VAL A 34 20.61 9.17 -88.20
C VAL A 34 19.90 10.52 -88.42
N SER A 35 19.46 11.10 -87.34
CA SER A 35 19.06 12.52 -87.28
C SER A 35 20.25 13.38 -86.83
N PRO A 36 20.41 14.63 -87.31
CA PRO A 36 21.62 15.39 -87.09
C PRO A 36 21.82 15.69 -85.62
N VAL A 37 23.06 15.41 -85.16
CA VAL A 37 23.54 15.76 -83.82
C VAL A 37 23.35 17.28 -83.61
N ARG A 38 22.38 17.63 -82.76
CA ARG A 38 22.25 18.96 -82.24
C ARG A 38 23.49 19.20 -81.38
N GLN A 39 24.39 20.11 -81.91
CA GLN A 39 25.55 20.57 -81.13
C GLN A 39 25.02 21.29 -79.86
N ILE A 40 25.07 20.60 -78.75
CA ILE A 40 24.82 21.20 -77.42
C ILE A 40 26.03 22.11 -77.18
N ASN A 41 25.82 23.44 -77.26
CA ASN A 41 26.87 24.39 -76.97
C ASN A 41 27.48 24.16 -75.60
N SER A 42 28.81 24.13 -75.51
CA SER A 42 29.56 23.97 -74.24
C SER A 42 29.12 24.94 -73.11
N VAL A 43 28.60 26.11 -73.55
CA VAL A 43 28.01 27.13 -72.68
C VAL A 43 26.70 26.62 -72.01
N GLN A 44 25.84 25.86 -72.70
CA GLN A 44 24.61 25.32 -72.14
C GLN A 44 24.89 24.17 -71.14
N ILE A 45 25.91 23.34 -71.39
CA ILE A 45 26.36 22.31 -70.47
C ILE A 45 26.99 22.97 -69.21
N GLY A 46 27.79 24.01 -69.39
CA GLY A 46 28.36 24.77 -68.29
C GLY A 46 27.31 25.45 -67.42
N LEU A 47 26.26 26.02 -67.99
CA LEU A 47 25.15 26.65 -67.24
C LEU A 47 24.31 25.56 -66.47
N ALA A 48 24.05 24.41 -67.09
CA ALA A 48 23.35 23.32 -66.49
C ALA A 48 24.15 22.72 -65.33
N MET A 49 25.46 22.56 -65.48
CA MET A 49 26.35 22.07 -64.39
C MET A 49 26.50 23.08 -63.25
N ALA A 50 26.58 24.40 -63.59
CA ALA A 50 26.58 25.45 -62.56
C ALA A 50 25.27 25.51 -61.78
N GLY A 51 24.13 25.31 -62.43
CA GLY A 51 22.82 25.26 -61.79
C GLY A 51 22.66 24.00 -60.86
N GLN A 52 23.24 22.87 -61.26
CA GLN A 52 23.29 21.67 -60.45
C GLN A 52 24.22 21.86 -59.24
N GLY A 53 25.41 22.47 -59.45
CA GLY A 53 26.33 22.76 -58.35
C GLY A 53 25.71 23.68 -57.29
N ASN A 54 25.01 24.73 -57.69
CA ASN A 54 24.29 25.62 -56.77
C ASN A 54 23.17 24.88 -56.00
N LYS A 55 22.49 23.95 -56.67
CA LYS A 55 21.43 23.16 -56.02
C LYS A 55 21.98 22.15 -55.05
N VAL A 56 23.13 21.56 -55.32
CA VAL A 56 23.84 20.67 -54.42
C VAL A 56 24.32 21.45 -53.19
N SER A 57 24.97 22.57 -53.34
CA SER A 57 25.42 23.43 -52.23
C SER A 57 24.27 23.92 -51.36
N GLU A 58 23.11 24.23 -51.94
CA GLU A 58 21.92 24.64 -51.21
C GLU A 58 21.33 23.45 -50.41
N LEU A 59 21.29 22.25 -50.96
CA LEU A 59 20.85 21.05 -50.29
C LEU A 59 21.82 20.65 -49.13
N GLU A 60 23.14 20.80 -49.37
CA GLU A 60 24.15 20.56 -48.33
C GLU A 60 23.99 21.55 -47.15
N ARG A 61 23.69 22.82 -47.44
CA ARG A 61 23.41 23.84 -46.43
C ARG A 61 22.15 23.49 -45.64
N GLN A 62 21.06 23.10 -46.32
CA GLN A 62 19.81 22.70 -45.68
C GLN A 62 19.99 21.44 -44.84
N LEU A 63 20.77 20.46 -45.28
CA LEU A 63 21.10 19.28 -44.54
C LEU A 63 21.85 19.63 -43.25
N HIS A 64 22.88 20.46 -43.36
CA HIS A 64 23.65 20.92 -42.22
C HIS A 64 22.82 21.71 -41.21
N GLU A 65 21.94 22.61 -41.68
CA GLU A 65 21.00 23.34 -40.83
C GLU A 65 20.01 22.37 -40.11
N ALA A 66 19.52 21.35 -40.82
CA ALA A 66 18.66 20.32 -40.24
C ALA A 66 19.41 19.45 -39.20
N GLU A 67 20.66 19.09 -39.46
CA GLU A 67 21.52 18.36 -38.52
C GLU A 67 21.77 19.19 -37.25
N LEU A 68 22.12 20.44 -37.37
CA LEU A 68 22.29 21.34 -36.22
C LEU A 68 20.99 21.50 -35.40
N ALA A 69 19.86 21.63 -36.09
CA ALA A 69 18.55 21.70 -35.41
C ALA A 69 18.20 20.42 -34.69
N THR A 70 18.50 19.24 -35.27
CA THR A 70 18.28 17.94 -34.59
C THR A 70 19.19 17.74 -33.40
N ASP A 71 20.45 18.15 -33.48
CA ASP A 71 21.41 18.08 -32.39
C ASP A 71 21.05 19.03 -31.24
N ALA A 72 20.55 20.25 -31.56
CA ALA A 72 20.05 21.18 -30.57
C ALA A 72 18.84 20.58 -29.80
N VAL A 73 17.84 20.02 -30.50
CA VAL A 73 16.68 19.36 -29.91
C VAL A 73 17.10 18.15 -29.07
N ARG A 74 18.10 17.39 -29.53
CA ARG A 74 18.64 16.27 -28.78
C ARG A 74 19.34 16.74 -27.51
N ALA A 75 20.10 17.81 -27.55
CA ALA A 75 20.73 18.41 -26.37
C ALA A 75 19.70 18.93 -25.37
N ASP A 76 18.64 19.60 -25.84
CA ASP A 76 17.54 20.06 -25.00
C ASP A 76 16.80 18.88 -24.31
N LEU A 77 16.54 17.80 -25.06
CA LEU A 77 15.95 16.59 -24.50
C LEU A 77 16.82 15.96 -23.40
N VAL A 78 18.14 15.93 -23.62
CA VAL A 78 19.08 15.42 -22.60
C VAL A 78 19.08 16.32 -21.37
N ALA A 79 19.06 17.65 -21.54
CA ALA A 79 19.01 18.60 -20.44
C ALA A 79 17.71 18.47 -19.64
N VAL A 80 16.56 18.42 -20.32
CA VAL A 80 15.25 18.20 -19.68
C VAL A 80 15.20 16.85 -18.95
N ASN A 81 15.67 15.77 -19.58
CA ASN A 81 15.75 14.47 -18.92
C ASN A 81 16.66 14.48 -17.69
N ALA A 82 17.77 15.21 -17.71
CA ALA A 82 18.65 15.35 -16.56
C ALA A 82 18.01 16.14 -15.42
N GLU A 83 17.27 17.20 -15.74
CA GLU A 83 16.53 18.00 -14.76
C GLU A 83 15.40 17.18 -14.09
N TRP A 84 14.72 16.35 -14.85
CA TRP A 84 13.62 15.50 -14.36
C TRP A 84 14.08 14.09 -13.95
N GLN A 85 15.37 13.86 -13.85
CA GLN A 85 15.92 12.57 -13.43
C GLN A 85 15.47 12.22 -12.01
N GLY A 86 14.73 11.13 -11.87
CA GLY A 86 14.14 10.70 -10.59
C GLY A 86 12.77 11.32 -10.28
N ALA A 87 12.24 12.22 -11.11
CA ALA A 87 10.87 12.69 -10.99
C ALA A 87 9.89 11.62 -11.46
N LEU A 88 8.87 11.35 -10.62
CA LEU A 88 7.80 10.43 -10.98
C LEU A 88 6.69 11.19 -11.72
N PRO A 89 6.25 10.72 -12.90
CA PRO A 89 5.20 11.39 -13.67
C PRO A 89 3.87 11.35 -12.90
N SER A 90 3.26 12.52 -12.71
CA SER A 90 1.92 12.66 -12.16
C SER A 90 0.93 12.99 -13.27
N LYS A 91 -0.18 12.25 -13.34
CA LYS A 91 -1.18 12.37 -14.38
C LYS A 91 -2.58 12.20 -13.80
N LYS A 92 -3.57 12.89 -14.40
CA LYS A 92 -4.98 12.60 -14.18
C LYS A 92 -5.37 11.33 -14.94
N LEU A 93 -5.95 10.38 -14.25
CA LEU A 93 -6.38 9.09 -14.77
C LEU A 93 -7.87 8.90 -14.51
N ASP A 94 -8.54 8.22 -15.45
CA ASP A 94 -9.89 7.72 -15.22
C ASP A 94 -9.84 6.67 -14.07
N PRO A 95 -10.57 6.87 -12.96
CA PRO A 95 -10.56 5.95 -11.83
C PRO A 95 -11.05 4.54 -12.19
N SER A 96 -11.83 4.37 -13.26
CA SER A 96 -12.28 3.07 -13.73
C SER A 96 -11.17 2.19 -14.32
N LEU A 97 -10.06 2.80 -14.73
CA LEU A 97 -8.86 2.09 -15.22
C LEU A 97 -7.93 1.64 -14.09
N ILE A 98 -8.26 1.98 -12.84
CA ILE A 98 -7.41 1.72 -11.69
C ILE A 98 -8.06 0.64 -10.83
N ASN A 99 -7.37 -0.49 -10.68
CA ASN A 99 -7.81 -1.61 -9.87
C ASN A 99 -7.25 -1.52 -8.44
N ALA A 100 -8.01 -2.01 -7.48
CA ALA A 100 -7.47 -2.23 -6.13
C ALA A 100 -6.41 -3.33 -6.18
N SER A 101 -5.33 -3.18 -5.39
CA SER A 101 -4.33 -4.22 -5.29
C SER A 101 -4.90 -5.46 -4.59
N LYS A 102 -4.48 -6.64 -5.04
CA LYS A 102 -4.77 -7.91 -4.34
C LYS A 102 -4.21 -7.94 -2.91
N TRP A 103 -3.20 -7.13 -2.63
CA TRP A 103 -2.60 -6.97 -1.30
C TRP A 103 -3.31 -5.92 -0.44
N ALA A 104 -4.32 -5.23 -1.00
CA ALA A 104 -5.08 -4.23 -0.25
C ALA A 104 -5.79 -4.88 0.94
N ASN A 105 -5.57 -4.31 2.12
CA ASN A 105 -6.07 -4.85 3.38
C ASN A 105 -7.16 -3.95 3.99
N ARG A 106 -7.93 -3.25 3.14
CA ARG A 106 -9.02 -2.41 3.62
C ARG A 106 -10.34 -3.16 3.61
N HIS A 107 -10.94 -3.26 4.78
CA HIS A 107 -12.32 -3.73 4.92
C HIS A 107 -13.29 -2.69 4.33
N ASP A 108 -14.34 -3.13 3.64
CA ASP A 108 -15.34 -2.24 3.00
C ASP A 108 -15.93 -1.20 3.96
N LYS A 109 -16.08 -1.53 5.23
CA LYS A 109 -16.53 -0.61 6.30
C LYS A 109 -15.64 0.64 6.47
N SER A 110 -14.39 0.61 6.01
CA SER A 110 -13.51 1.79 6.06
C SER A 110 -13.88 2.88 5.06
N PHE A 111 -14.84 2.60 4.16
CA PHE A 111 -15.37 3.53 3.18
C PHE A 111 -16.78 4.06 3.55
N GLU A 112 -17.31 3.71 4.73
CA GLU A 112 -18.64 4.12 5.20
C GLU A 112 -18.60 5.12 6.36
N GLY A 113 -17.41 5.36 6.94
CA GLY A 113 -17.25 6.20 8.12
C GLY A 113 -17.32 7.70 7.83
N ALA A 114 -17.63 8.51 8.88
CA ALA A 114 -17.68 9.97 8.79
C ALA A 114 -16.40 10.60 8.21
N GLU A 115 -15.24 10.02 8.50
CA GLU A 115 -13.96 10.46 7.94
C GLU A 115 -13.85 10.26 6.42
N PHE A 116 -14.48 9.20 5.87
CA PHE A 116 -14.49 9.00 4.43
C PHE A 116 -15.44 9.98 3.76
N LEU A 117 -16.60 10.23 4.35
CA LEU A 117 -17.57 11.22 3.84
C LEU A 117 -16.97 12.63 3.84
N ALA A 118 -16.22 13.00 4.89
CA ALA A 118 -15.51 14.27 4.93
C ALA A 118 -14.45 14.38 3.82
N LEU A 119 -13.64 13.34 3.61
CA LEU A 119 -12.66 13.28 2.52
C LEU A 119 -13.34 13.37 1.15
N LYS A 120 -14.48 12.71 0.95
CA LYS A 120 -15.25 12.75 -0.30
C LYS A 120 -15.76 14.15 -0.59
N ALA A 121 -16.30 14.84 0.42
CA ALA A 121 -16.76 16.23 0.29
C ALA A 121 -15.60 17.20 -0.02
N GLU A 122 -14.43 17.01 0.57
CA GLU A 122 -13.22 17.77 0.26
C GLU A 122 -12.80 17.59 -1.21
N ILE A 123 -12.76 16.34 -1.70
CA ILE A 123 -12.41 16.01 -3.07
C ILE A 123 -13.42 16.59 -4.06
N GLU A 124 -14.71 16.52 -3.74
CA GLU A 124 -15.78 17.12 -4.55
C GLU A 124 -15.62 18.64 -4.65
N SER A 125 -15.41 19.31 -3.52
CA SER A 125 -15.20 20.77 -3.47
C SER A 125 -13.96 21.22 -4.22
N ALA A 126 -12.88 20.42 -4.23
CA ALA A 126 -11.64 20.70 -4.96
C ALA A 126 -11.69 20.32 -6.43
N GLY A 127 -12.74 19.61 -6.90
CA GLY A 127 -12.83 19.09 -8.26
C GLY A 127 -11.83 17.97 -8.58
N GLY A 128 -11.35 17.27 -7.56
CA GLY A 128 -10.40 16.15 -7.63
C GLY A 128 -9.52 16.04 -6.39
N ASN A 129 -8.71 15.00 -6.33
CA ASN A 129 -7.76 14.83 -5.23
C ASN A 129 -6.55 15.75 -5.39
N VAL A 130 -6.28 16.60 -4.40
CA VAL A 130 -5.12 17.51 -4.37
C VAL A 130 -3.82 16.71 -4.18
N GLN A 131 -3.82 15.74 -3.27
CA GLN A 131 -2.68 14.86 -3.04
C GLN A 131 -2.78 13.64 -3.97
N ALA A 132 -1.77 13.45 -4.83
CA ALA A 132 -1.72 12.31 -5.75
C ALA A 132 -1.77 10.96 -5.01
N ILE A 133 -2.45 10.00 -5.61
CA ILE A 133 -2.30 8.58 -5.24
C ILE A 133 -1.09 8.01 -5.97
N LYS A 134 -0.58 6.86 -5.54
CA LYS A 134 0.47 6.14 -6.27
C LYS A 134 -0.13 4.90 -6.92
N VAL A 135 0.18 4.71 -8.20
CA VAL A 135 -0.27 3.56 -8.98
C VAL A 135 0.89 2.96 -9.76
N ARG A 136 0.80 1.67 -10.05
CA ARG A 136 1.69 1.01 -11.02
C ARG A 136 0.92 0.58 -12.27
N PRO A 137 1.55 0.57 -13.46
CA PRO A 137 0.92 0.06 -14.66
C PRO A 137 0.78 -1.47 -14.58
N ILE A 138 -0.35 -2.00 -15.09
CA ILE A 138 -0.56 -3.44 -15.22
C ILE A 138 -0.03 -3.88 -16.59
N PRO A 139 1.00 -4.74 -16.66
CA PRO A 139 1.56 -5.18 -17.93
C PRO A 139 0.52 -5.89 -18.80
N GLY A 140 0.51 -5.59 -20.10
CA GLY A 140 -0.32 -6.26 -21.08
C GLY A 140 -1.81 -5.91 -21.08
N SER A 141 -2.26 -4.96 -20.25
CA SER A 141 -3.63 -4.46 -20.29
C SER A 141 -3.89 -3.53 -21.50
N SER A 142 -5.07 -3.67 -22.13
CA SER A 142 -5.50 -2.80 -23.22
C SER A 142 -7.01 -2.50 -23.06
N PRO A 143 -7.40 -1.23 -22.75
CA PRO A 143 -6.55 -0.07 -22.48
C PRO A 143 -5.61 -0.24 -21.29
N GLN A 144 -4.58 0.64 -21.20
CA GLN A 144 -3.61 0.57 -20.10
C GLN A 144 -4.31 0.67 -18.75
N GLY A 145 -4.28 -0.41 -17.99
CA GLY A 145 -4.79 -0.47 -16.61
C GLY A 145 -3.70 -0.17 -15.59
N TYR A 146 -4.14 0.19 -14.39
CA TYR A 146 -3.27 0.50 -13.27
C TYR A 146 -3.73 -0.23 -12.02
N GLU A 147 -2.82 -0.41 -11.06
CA GLU A 147 -3.08 -0.98 -9.73
C GLU A 147 -2.67 0.03 -8.67
N VAL A 148 -3.53 0.23 -7.66
CA VAL A 148 -3.26 1.16 -6.56
C VAL A 148 -2.15 0.61 -5.68
N VAL A 149 -1.10 1.40 -5.47
CA VAL A 149 -0.04 1.15 -4.48
C VAL A 149 -0.46 1.72 -3.12
N PHE A 150 -0.83 3.00 -3.08
CA PHE A 150 -1.45 3.64 -1.91
C PHE A 150 -2.42 4.76 -2.32
N GLY A 151 -3.29 5.15 -1.37
CA GLY A 151 -4.33 6.16 -1.62
C GLY A 151 -5.69 5.58 -1.99
N HIS A 152 -6.00 4.34 -1.59
CA HIS A 152 -7.26 3.64 -1.87
C HIS A 152 -8.51 4.45 -1.53
N ARG A 153 -8.52 5.24 -0.42
CA ARG A 153 -9.67 6.08 -0.05
C ARG A 153 -9.91 7.21 -1.05
N ARG A 154 -8.83 7.86 -1.54
CA ARG A 154 -8.94 8.91 -2.57
C ARG A 154 -9.40 8.35 -3.90
N HIS A 155 -8.84 7.20 -4.31
CA HIS A 155 -9.30 6.50 -5.51
C HIS A 155 -10.80 6.18 -5.42
N ARG A 156 -11.26 5.57 -4.32
CA ARG A 156 -12.66 5.23 -4.10
C ARG A 156 -13.56 6.46 -4.12
N ALA A 157 -13.17 7.56 -3.49
CA ALA A 157 -13.92 8.81 -3.49
C ALA A 157 -14.03 9.40 -4.91
N CYS A 158 -12.93 9.47 -5.68
CA CYS A 158 -12.96 9.92 -7.06
C CYS A 158 -13.83 9.03 -7.94
N LEU A 159 -13.77 7.70 -7.77
CA LEU A 159 -14.59 6.75 -8.50
C LEU A 159 -16.10 6.97 -8.23
N GLU A 160 -16.49 7.18 -6.97
CA GLU A 160 -17.88 7.44 -6.60
C GLU A 160 -18.38 8.81 -7.05
N LEU A 161 -17.48 9.80 -7.20
CA LEU A 161 -17.80 11.13 -7.68
C LEU A 161 -17.74 11.26 -9.20
N GLY A 162 -17.20 10.26 -9.91
CA GLY A 162 -16.98 10.32 -11.35
C GLY A 162 -15.92 11.37 -11.76
N LEU A 163 -14.96 11.64 -10.87
CA LEU A 163 -13.88 12.61 -11.11
C LEU A 163 -12.57 11.89 -11.45
N ASP A 164 -11.79 12.48 -12.36
CA ASP A 164 -10.43 12.01 -12.62
C ASP A 164 -9.58 12.04 -11.36
N VAL A 165 -8.75 11.00 -11.19
CA VAL A 165 -7.85 10.89 -10.05
C VAL A 165 -6.43 11.32 -10.44
N LEU A 166 -5.86 12.25 -9.69
CA LEU A 166 -4.43 12.60 -9.81
C LEU A 166 -3.60 11.46 -9.23
N ALA A 167 -2.75 10.86 -10.06
CA ALA A 167 -1.93 9.71 -9.71
C ALA A 167 -0.49 9.90 -10.14
N THR A 168 0.44 9.47 -9.29
CA THR A 168 1.86 9.28 -9.63
C THR A 168 2.05 7.87 -10.12
N ILE A 169 2.68 7.71 -11.27
CA ILE A 169 2.86 6.41 -11.94
C ILE A 169 4.30 5.95 -11.74
N GLU A 170 4.47 4.77 -11.15
CA GLU A 170 5.78 4.14 -10.97
C GLU A 170 5.69 2.65 -11.32
N SER A 171 6.67 2.17 -12.09
CA SER A 171 6.77 0.75 -12.44
C SER A 171 7.55 0.02 -11.35
N ILE A 172 6.83 -0.70 -10.50
CA ILE A 172 7.38 -1.49 -9.40
C ILE A 172 6.91 -2.93 -9.47
N ASP A 173 7.72 -3.87 -8.98
CA ASP A 173 7.35 -5.27 -8.89
C ASP A 173 6.40 -5.56 -7.71
N ASP A 174 5.92 -6.80 -7.59
CA ASP A 174 4.98 -7.21 -6.54
C ASP A 174 5.59 -7.10 -5.13
N LYS A 175 6.89 -7.33 -4.99
CA LYS A 175 7.57 -7.23 -3.70
C LYS A 175 7.70 -5.78 -3.24
N GLU A 176 8.07 -4.89 -4.15
CA GLU A 176 8.18 -3.48 -3.82
C GLU A 176 6.80 -2.85 -3.57
N LEU A 177 5.80 -3.23 -4.38
CA LEU A 177 4.40 -2.88 -4.12
C LEU A 177 3.98 -3.28 -2.70
N PHE A 178 4.24 -4.54 -2.32
CA PHE A 178 3.91 -5.05 -0.99
C PHE A 178 4.63 -4.28 0.13
N LYS A 179 5.92 -3.99 -0.04
CA LYS A 179 6.72 -3.21 0.93
C LYS A 179 6.19 -1.80 1.12
N GLU A 180 5.82 -1.13 0.03
CA GLU A 180 5.26 0.22 0.10
C GLU A 180 3.90 0.24 0.79
N MET A 181 3.04 -0.73 0.47
CA MET A 181 1.73 -0.88 1.12
C MET A 181 1.89 -1.19 2.62
N ASP A 182 2.82 -2.07 3.00
CA ASP A 182 3.10 -2.37 4.41
C ASP A 182 3.66 -1.14 5.14
N ARG A 183 4.56 -0.38 4.50
CA ARG A 183 5.10 0.86 5.06
C ARG A 183 4.01 1.90 5.30
N GLU A 184 3.13 2.12 4.32
CA GLU A 184 1.99 3.04 4.46
C GLU A 184 1.07 2.60 5.61
N ASN A 185 0.71 1.31 5.65
CA ASN A 185 -0.14 0.76 6.68
C ASN A 185 0.46 0.90 8.08
N ARG A 186 1.76 0.68 8.25
CA ARG A 186 2.46 0.82 9.56
C ARG A 186 2.55 2.26 10.06
N LEU A 187 2.51 3.24 9.16
CA LEU A 187 2.51 4.66 9.54
C LEU A 187 1.15 5.13 10.06
N ARG A 188 0.11 4.30 9.97
CA ARG A 188 -1.21 4.63 10.48
C ARG A 188 -1.27 4.46 11.99
N ALA A 189 -1.97 5.38 12.64
CA ALA A 189 -2.16 5.35 14.08
C ALA A 189 -3.02 4.16 14.56
N ASP A 190 -3.83 3.59 13.67
CA ASP A 190 -4.81 2.55 13.94
C ASP A 190 -4.45 1.17 13.37
N LEU A 191 -3.15 0.91 13.17
CA LEU A 191 -2.67 -0.38 12.68
C LEU A 191 -3.20 -1.53 13.54
N ARG A 192 -3.95 -2.44 12.91
CA ARG A 192 -4.56 -3.57 13.62
C ARG A 192 -3.80 -4.87 13.35
N PRO A 193 -3.41 -5.60 14.42
CA PRO A 193 -2.58 -6.80 14.31
C PRO A 193 -3.16 -7.87 13.40
N TYR A 194 -4.50 -8.05 13.45
CA TYR A 194 -5.19 -9.04 12.64
C TYR A 194 -5.11 -8.74 11.14
N GLU A 195 -5.37 -7.48 10.74
CA GLU A 195 -5.29 -7.07 9.33
C GLU A 195 -3.87 -7.20 8.79
N GLN A 196 -2.89 -6.75 9.56
CA GLN A 196 -1.48 -6.89 9.18
C GLN A 196 -1.09 -8.36 9.04
N GLY A 197 -1.51 -9.19 9.98
CA GLY A 197 -1.26 -10.63 9.95
C GLY A 197 -1.86 -11.30 8.71
N LEU A 198 -3.10 -10.94 8.34
CA LEU A 198 -3.74 -11.46 7.12
C LEU A 198 -2.97 -11.09 5.85
N MET A 199 -2.45 -9.86 5.79
CA MET A 199 -1.62 -9.41 4.67
C MET A 199 -0.34 -10.26 4.57
N TYR A 200 0.32 -10.51 5.69
CA TYR A 200 1.54 -11.34 5.74
C TYR A 200 1.27 -12.81 5.40
N VAL A 201 0.18 -13.39 5.91
CA VAL A 201 -0.24 -14.76 5.60
C VAL A 201 -0.48 -14.89 4.10
N ARG A 202 -1.25 -13.99 3.49
CA ARG A 202 -1.50 -13.99 2.05
C ARG A 202 -0.21 -13.92 1.24
N ALA A 203 0.73 -13.04 1.61
CA ALA A 203 2.00 -12.89 0.90
C ALA A 203 2.87 -14.15 0.95
N LEU A 204 2.81 -14.91 2.05
CA LEU A 204 3.50 -16.18 2.18
C LEU A 204 2.79 -17.30 1.41
N ASP A 205 1.47 -17.38 1.52
CA ASP A 205 0.67 -18.44 0.89
C ASP A 205 0.67 -18.31 -0.65
N GLU A 206 0.72 -17.08 -1.18
CA GLU A 206 0.89 -16.81 -2.62
C GLU A 206 2.35 -16.89 -3.09
N GLY A 207 3.30 -17.21 -2.20
CA GLY A 207 4.71 -17.40 -2.55
C GLY A 207 5.47 -16.12 -2.87
N LEU A 208 4.94 -14.94 -2.52
CA LEU A 208 5.65 -13.65 -2.70
C LEU A 208 6.95 -13.62 -1.90
N PHE A 209 6.95 -14.23 -0.72
CA PHE A 209 8.13 -14.46 0.12
C PHE A 209 8.26 -15.94 0.46
N SER A 210 9.49 -16.45 0.41
CA SER A 210 9.77 -17.88 0.65
C SER A 210 9.62 -18.31 2.12
N SER A 211 9.64 -17.36 3.07
CA SER A 211 9.52 -17.63 4.50
C SER A 211 9.18 -16.38 5.29
N GLN A 212 8.65 -16.55 6.51
CA GLN A 212 8.41 -15.43 7.46
C GLN A 212 9.70 -14.65 7.75
N ARG A 213 10.84 -15.33 7.83
CA ARG A 213 12.14 -14.70 8.05
C ARG A 213 12.49 -13.78 6.88
N LYS A 214 12.34 -14.27 5.64
CA LYS A 214 12.65 -13.49 4.44
C LYS A 214 11.71 -12.30 4.30
N LEU A 215 10.42 -12.46 4.61
CA LEU A 215 9.46 -11.37 4.67
C LEU A 215 9.88 -10.31 5.70
N ALA A 216 10.28 -10.73 6.91
CA ALA A 216 10.74 -9.79 7.94
C ALA A 216 12.01 -9.03 7.51
N GLU A 217 12.99 -9.72 6.91
CA GLU A 217 14.21 -9.11 6.38
C GLU A 217 13.89 -8.07 5.30
N ASP A 218 13.05 -8.43 4.31
CA ASP A 218 12.70 -7.57 3.18
C ASP A 218 11.87 -6.34 3.62
N LEU A 219 11.09 -6.44 4.70
CA LEU A 219 10.34 -5.33 5.30
C LEU A 219 11.14 -4.50 6.31
N GLY A 220 12.35 -4.93 6.67
CA GLY A 220 13.15 -4.30 7.72
C GLY A 220 12.54 -4.43 9.11
N LEU A 221 11.86 -5.56 9.41
CA LEU A 221 11.16 -5.83 10.65
C LEU A 221 11.86 -6.91 11.47
N GLN A 222 11.60 -6.90 12.79
CA GLN A 222 11.98 -8.02 13.63
C GLN A 222 11.09 -9.24 13.32
N SER A 223 11.70 -10.41 13.18
CA SER A 223 11.01 -11.66 12.86
C SER A 223 9.93 -12.01 13.91
N SER A 224 10.14 -11.63 15.18
CA SER A 224 9.16 -11.80 16.25
C SER A 224 7.85 -11.03 16.01
N ASN A 225 7.94 -9.80 15.51
CA ASN A 225 6.77 -8.96 15.23
C ASN A 225 5.93 -9.55 14.09
N VAL A 226 6.60 -9.97 13.02
CA VAL A 226 5.97 -10.64 11.88
C VAL A 226 5.29 -11.95 12.33
N SER A 227 6.00 -12.79 13.10
CA SER A 227 5.46 -14.03 13.64
C SER A 227 4.24 -13.78 14.53
N THR A 228 4.28 -12.76 15.38
CA THR A 228 3.16 -12.40 16.27
C THR A 228 1.91 -12.03 15.48
N ALA A 229 2.04 -11.20 14.43
CA ALA A 229 0.92 -10.82 13.57
C ALA A 229 0.35 -12.03 12.82
N ILE A 230 1.21 -12.88 12.24
CA ILE A 230 0.81 -14.10 11.55
C ILE A 230 0.07 -15.06 12.49
N ASN A 231 0.55 -15.23 13.72
CA ASN A 231 -0.07 -16.09 14.71
C ASN A 231 -1.47 -15.60 15.11
N ILE A 232 -1.71 -14.29 15.14
CA ILE A 232 -3.04 -13.72 15.34
C ILE A 232 -3.95 -14.00 14.15
N ALA A 233 -3.44 -13.81 12.92
CA ALA A 233 -4.23 -14.06 11.71
C ALA A 233 -4.58 -15.54 11.50
N ARG A 234 -3.78 -16.45 12.04
CA ARG A 234 -3.99 -17.91 11.97
C ARG A 234 -4.82 -18.47 13.11
N LEU A 235 -5.34 -17.65 14.01
CA LEU A 235 -6.27 -18.10 15.03
C LEU A 235 -7.52 -18.73 14.39
N PRO A 236 -8.10 -19.76 15.01
CA PRO A 236 -9.37 -20.33 14.53
C PRO A 236 -10.45 -19.26 14.39
N MET A 237 -11.21 -19.28 13.30
CA MET A 237 -12.25 -18.29 13.02
C MET A 237 -13.29 -18.15 14.14
N ALA A 238 -13.59 -19.24 14.85
CA ALA A 238 -14.47 -19.20 16.00
C ALA A 238 -13.92 -18.30 17.13
N VAL A 239 -12.60 -18.33 17.36
CA VAL A 239 -11.92 -17.48 18.35
C VAL A 239 -11.94 -16.01 17.89
N VAL A 240 -11.63 -15.77 16.61
CA VAL A 240 -11.69 -14.42 16.03
C VAL A 240 -13.12 -13.84 16.13
N ASN A 241 -14.12 -14.64 15.78
CA ASN A 241 -15.53 -14.26 15.82
C ASN A 241 -16.10 -14.13 17.25
N ALA A 242 -15.41 -14.59 18.28
CA ALA A 242 -15.81 -14.33 19.66
C ALA A 242 -15.66 -12.85 20.03
N PHE A 243 -14.72 -12.13 19.43
CA PHE A 243 -14.58 -10.69 19.57
C PHE A 243 -15.66 -9.94 18.78
N THR A 244 -16.01 -8.74 19.20
CA THR A 244 -16.98 -7.88 18.49
C THR A 244 -16.45 -7.51 17.10
N SER A 245 -15.15 -7.25 17.03
CA SER A 245 -14.44 -7.05 15.78
C SER A 245 -13.10 -7.80 15.84
N PRO A 246 -12.63 -8.39 14.73
CA PRO A 246 -11.26 -8.92 14.65
C PRO A 246 -10.20 -7.88 14.97
N LEU A 247 -10.52 -6.60 14.76
CA LEU A 247 -9.64 -5.46 15.03
C LEU A 247 -9.42 -5.19 16.52
N ASP A 248 -10.22 -5.80 17.39
CA ASP A 248 -10.08 -5.68 18.85
C ASP A 248 -8.93 -6.53 19.40
N ILE A 249 -8.43 -7.52 18.63
CA ILE A 249 -7.36 -8.43 19.04
C ILE A 249 -6.03 -7.68 19.10
N GLN A 250 -5.38 -7.71 20.28
CA GLN A 250 -4.13 -6.98 20.53
C GLN A 250 -2.91 -7.90 20.40
N TYR A 251 -1.76 -7.32 20.00
CA TYR A 251 -0.49 -8.06 19.86
C TYR A 251 -0.13 -8.87 21.10
N ARG A 252 -0.29 -8.30 22.30
CA ARG A 252 0.01 -8.95 23.58
C ARG A 252 -0.80 -10.21 23.87
N TRP A 253 -1.92 -10.40 23.19
CA TRP A 253 -2.79 -11.58 23.36
C TRP A 253 -2.40 -12.74 22.44
N SER A 254 -1.49 -12.54 21.52
CA SER A 254 -1.06 -13.55 20.54
C SER A 254 -0.53 -14.81 21.22
N ALA A 255 0.45 -14.67 22.12
CA ALA A 255 1.08 -15.81 22.77
C ALA A 255 0.07 -16.60 23.64
N PRO A 256 -0.69 -15.98 24.58
CA PRO A 256 -1.66 -16.72 25.40
C PRO A 256 -2.77 -17.39 24.59
N LEU A 257 -3.29 -16.73 23.52
CA LEU A 257 -4.32 -17.34 22.67
C LEU A 257 -3.77 -18.55 21.91
N ASN A 258 -2.56 -18.45 21.36
CA ASN A 258 -1.93 -19.58 20.67
C ASN A 258 -1.53 -20.71 21.61
N GLU A 259 -1.16 -20.42 22.86
CA GLU A 259 -0.96 -21.43 23.89
C GLU A 259 -2.27 -22.15 24.23
N ALA A 260 -3.38 -21.42 24.38
CA ALA A 260 -4.69 -22.00 24.60
C ALA A 260 -5.15 -22.87 23.41
N VAL A 261 -4.88 -22.45 22.15
CA VAL A 261 -5.14 -23.28 20.95
C VAL A 261 -4.36 -24.59 21.00
N LYS A 262 -3.11 -24.58 21.47
CA LYS A 262 -2.27 -25.78 21.54
C LYS A 262 -2.60 -26.68 22.71
N ALA A 263 -2.96 -26.12 23.89
CA ALA A 263 -3.22 -26.83 25.09
C ALA A 263 -4.54 -27.63 25.03
N ASP A 264 -5.62 -26.98 24.61
CA ASP A 264 -6.95 -27.60 24.50
C ASP A 264 -7.79 -26.86 23.45
N PRO A 265 -7.68 -27.27 22.16
CA PRO A 265 -8.43 -26.64 21.07
C PRO A 265 -9.96 -26.73 21.25
N GLU A 266 -10.45 -27.86 21.76
CA GLU A 266 -11.90 -28.11 21.90
C GLU A 266 -12.50 -27.22 22.97
N LEU A 267 -11.84 -27.11 24.12
CA LEU A 267 -12.26 -26.22 25.21
C LEU A 267 -12.26 -24.75 24.75
N LEU A 268 -11.22 -24.32 24.04
CA LEU A 268 -11.14 -22.97 23.51
C LEU A 268 -12.27 -22.68 22.51
N LEU A 269 -12.56 -23.60 21.59
CA LEU A 269 -13.65 -23.47 20.62
C LEU A 269 -15.02 -23.47 21.30
N SER A 270 -15.21 -24.28 22.36
CA SER A 270 -16.42 -24.27 23.16
C SER A 270 -16.66 -22.91 23.84
N ARG A 271 -15.63 -22.35 24.48
CA ARG A 271 -15.67 -21.00 25.07
C ARG A 271 -15.96 -19.92 24.03
N ALA A 272 -15.33 -20.01 22.85
CA ALA A 272 -15.57 -19.07 21.76
C ALA A 272 -17.03 -19.08 21.28
N LYS A 273 -17.63 -20.26 21.14
CA LYS A 273 -19.06 -20.44 20.79
C LYS A 273 -19.97 -19.85 21.86
N GLU A 274 -19.70 -20.12 23.14
CA GLU A 274 -20.48 -19.57 24.25
C GLU A 274 -20.45 -18.05 24.31
N ILE A 275 -19.26 -17.45 24.10
CA ILE A 275 -19.10 -15.98 24.05
C ILE A 275 -19.89 -15.40 22.88
N SER A 276 -19.81 -16.02 21.69
CA SER A 276 -20.54 -15.60 20.50
C SER A 276 -22.05 -15.69 20.71
N SER A 277 -22.55 -16.76 21.34
CA SER A 277 -23.96 -16.93 21.66
C SER A 277 -24.44 -15.90 22.69
N SER A 278 -23.64 -15.60 23.72
CA SER A 278 -23.93 -14.57 24.71
C SER A 278 -24.05 -13.19 24.07
N ARG A 279 -23.19 -12.89 23.10
CA ARG A 279 -23.23 -11.63 22.32
C ARG A 279 -24.50 -11.54 21.47
N LEU A 280 -24.90 -12.63 20.81
CA LEU A 280 -26.15 -12.68 20.05
C LEU A 280 -27.38 -12.49 20.93
N ALA A 281 -27.31 -12.93 22.18
CA ALA A 281 -28.33 -12.68 23.20
C ALA A 281 -28.29 -11.26 23.79
N GLY A 282 -27.46 -10.34 23.24
CA GLY A 282 -27.40 -8.95 23.66
C GLY A 282 -26.43 -8.63 24.79
N VAL A 283 -25.65 -9.60 25.29
CA VAL A 283 -24.63 -9.37 26.34
C VAL A 283 -23.45 -8.64 25.73
N LYS A 284 -23.19 -7.42 26.19
CA LYS A 284 -22.00 -6.65 25.79
C LYS A 284 -20.81 -7.05 26.67
N SER A 285 -19.73 -7.48 26.03
CA SER A 285 -18.46 -7.78 26.68
C SER A 285 -17.35 -6.91 26.09
N SER A 286 -16.46 -6.40 26.93
CA SER A 286 -15.27 -5.71 26.46
C SER A 286 -14.29 -6.68 25.81
N PRO A 287 -13.41 -6.23 24.89
CA PRO A 287 -12.40 -7.10 24.29
C PRO A 287 -11.50 -7.80 25.30
N ALA A 288 -11.18 -7.16 26.43
CA ALA A 288 -10.38 -7.74 27.50
C ALA A 288 -11.14 -8.86 28.24
N GLU A 289 -12.43 -8.72 28.46
CA GLU A 289 -13.27 -9.77 29.05
C GLU A 289 -13.39 -10.97 28.11
N VAL A 290 -13.58 -10.73 26.81
CA VAL A 290 -13.59 -11.80 25.81
C VAL A 290 -12.27 -12.58 25.86
N PHE A 291 -11.13 -11.87 25.84
CA PHE A 291 -9.81 -12.49 25.94
C PHE A 291 -9.66 -13.34 27.22
N SER A 292 -10.00 -12.79 28.38
CA SER A 292 -9.91 -13.48 29.67
C SER A 292 -10.76 -14.75 29.71
N ARG A 293 -11.98 -14.70 29.18
CA ARG A 293 -12.87 -15.86 29.06
C ARG A 293 -12.32 -16.92 28.11
N LEU A 294 -11.74 -16.53 26.99
CA LEU A 294 -11.13 -17.46 26.02
C LEU A 294 -9.96 -18.22 26.64
N VAL A 295 -9.03 -17.51 27.27
CA VAL A 295 -7.82 -18.11 27.86
C VAL A 295 -8.11 -18.83 29.17
N GLY A 296 -9.26 -18.55 29.77
CA GLY A 296 -9.65 -19.16 31.05
C GLY A 296 -8.95 -18.54 32.27
N SER A 297 -8.26 -17.43 32.07
CA SER A 297 -7.76 -16.60 33.14
C SER A 297 -8.93 -15.81 33.73
N ASN A 298 -9.27 -16.08 35.00
CA ASN A 298 -10.23 -15.27 35.75
C ASN A 298 -9.71 -13.85 36.06
N GLU A 299 -8.70 -13.38 35.33
CA GLU A 299 -8.13 -12.04 35.49
C GLU A 299 -9.09 -10.90 35.16
N GLY A 300 -10.21 -11.19 34.48
CA GLY A 300 -11.25 -10.18 34.14
C GLY A 300 -12.24 -9.90 35.27
N GLN A 301 -12.22 -10.67 36.38
CA GLN A 301 -13.12 -10.46 37.50
C GLN A 301 -12.44 -10.45 38.90
N GLN A 302 -11.16 -10.16 38.95
CA GLN A 302 -10.65 -9.67 40.20
C GLN A 302 -11.18 -8.24 40.39
N LYS A 303 -12.40 -8.13 40.90
CA LYS A 303 -12.79 -6.92 41.64
C LYS A 303 -11.80 -6.79 42.79
N THR A 304 -10.69 -6.11 42.52
CA THR A 304 -9.80 -5.63 43.56
C THR A 304 -10.63 -4.62 44.35
N SER A 305 -11.26 -5.08 45.43
CA SER A 305 -11.92 -4.11 46.30
C SER A 305 -10.80 -3.30 46.95
N SER A 306 -10.72 -2.05 46.63
CA SER A 306 -9.79 -1.15 47.28
C SER A 306 -10.58 -0.08 48.03
N TYR A 307 -10.20 0.14 49.25
CA TYR A 307 -10.70 1.25 50.05
C TYR A 307 -9.56 2.10 50.57
N VAL A 308 -9.83 3.37 50.76
CA VAL A 308 -8.84 4.31 51.27
C VAL A 308 -9.32 4.73 52.67
N THR A 309 -8.52 4.45 53.68
CA THR A 309 -8.78 4.94 55.03
C THR A 309 -8.24 6.37 55.16
N LYS A 310 -9.08 7.28 55.66
CA LYS A 310 -8.71 8.70 55.85
C LYS A 310 -8.53 8.97 57.34
N LEU A 311 -7.48 9.70 57.67
CA LEU A 311 -7.25 10.23 59.03
C LEU A 311 -7.11 11.75 58.92
N GLY A 312 -7.92 12.49 59.70
CA GLY A 312 -7.92 13.96 59.67
C GLY A 312 -8.21 14.56 58.25
N GLY A 313 -9.05 13.89 57.43
CA GLY A 313 -9.42 14.33 56.08
C GLY A 313 -8.40 14.03 54.97
N LYS A 314 -7.21 13.49 55.31
CA LYS A 314 -6.17 13.08 54.33
C LYS A 314 -6.16 11.57 54.21
N ALA A 315 -5.84 11.04 53.03
CA ALA A 315 -5.67 9.62 52.77
C ALA A 315 -4.49 9.08 53.63
N ALA A 316 -4.75 8.19 54.57
CA ALA A 316 -3.74 7.60 55.46
C ALA A 316 -3.10 6.37 54.82
N PHE A 317 -3.92 5.47 54.25
CA PHE A 317 -3.45 4.28 53.58
C PHE A 317 -4.53 3.72 52.64
N LYS A 318 -4.09 2.97 51.60
CA LYS A 318 -4.95 2.27 50.68
C LYS A 318 -4.80 0.77 50.87
N VAL A 319 -5.91 0.07 51.09
CA VAL A 319 -5.95 -1.39 51.13
C VAL A 319 -6.51 -1.91 49.82
N SER A 320 -5.80 -2.82 49.18
CA SER A 320 -6.23 -3.52 47.97
C SER A 320 -6.32 -5.01 48.26
N ILE A 321 -7.50 -5.58 48.14
CA ILE A 321 -7.77 -6.99 48.42
C ILE A 321 -7.97 -7.73 47.09
N ALA A 322 -7.10 -8.69 46.81
CA ALA A 322 -7.19 -9.56 45.62
C ALA A 322 -7.11 -11.02 46.12
N LYS A 323 -8.18 -11.77 45.94
CA LYS A 323 -8.39 -13.18 46.29
C LYS A 323 -7.65 -13.68 47.58
N ASP A 324 -6.35 -13.93 47.46
CA ASP A 324 -5.52 -14.45 48.58
C ASP A 324 -4.40 -13.45 48.97
N LYS A 325 -4.45 -12.22 48.48
CA LYS A 325 -3.43 -11.21 48.75
C LYS A 325 -4.05 -9.88 49.14
N VAL A 326 -3.66 -9.42 50.29
CA VAL A 326 -3.97 -8.07 50.78
C VAL A 326 -2.71 -7.22 50.62
N THR A 327 -2.84 -6.11 49.90
CA THR A 327 -1.75 -5.16 49.77
C THR A 327 -2.17 -3.87 50.44
N ILE A 328 -1.36 -3.38 51.40
CA ILE A 328 -1.57 -2.13 52.11
C ILE A 328 -0.50 -1.16 51.67
N ASP A 329 -0.91 -0.08 51.01
CA ASP A 329 -0.02 0.98 50.57
C ASP A 329 -0.08 2.13 51.58
N LEU A 330 1.03 2.38 52.25
CA LEU A 330 1.19 3.36 53.33
C LEU A 330 2.21 4.41 52.91
N PRO A 331 1.78 5.53 52.33
CA PRO A 331 2.70 6.59 51.92
C PRO A 331 3.37 7.25 53.13
N GLY A 332 4.69 7.40 53.12
CA GLY A 332 5.47 8.16 54.10
C GLY A 332 5.81 7.35 55.41
N LEU A 333 5.91 6.03 55.34
CA LEU A 333 6.25 5.17 56.48
C LEU A 333 7.69 5.38 56.94
N SER A 334 7.87 5.76 58.20
CA SER A 334 9.19 5.73 58.89
C SER A 334 9.53 4.27 59.31
N ARG A 335 10.83 3.95 59.41
CA ARG A 335 11.29 2.59 59.83
C ARG A 335 10.73 2.16 61.16
N SER A 336 10.55 3.10 62.11
CA SER A 336 9.98 2.85 63.42
C SER A 336 8.48 2.49 63.36
N LEU A 337 7.75 3.11 62.43
CA LEU A 337 6.33 2.85 62.21
C LEU A 337 6.11 1.52 61.49
N LEU A 338 7.01 1.12 60.57
CA LEU A 338 7.00 -0.16 59.89
C LEU A 338 7.03 -1.31 60.90
N SER A 339 7.95 -1.27 61.88
CA SER A 339 8.08 -2.30 62.94
C SER A 339 6.83 -2.39 63.85
N LYS A 340 6.14 -1.28 64.08
CA LYS A 340 4.87 -1.29 64.85
C LYS A 340 3.72 -1.89 64.05
N VAL A 341 3.62 -1.58 62.75
CA VAL A 341 2.61 -2.10 61.84
C VAL A 341 2.81 -3.63 61.68
N GLU A 342 4.06 -4.06 61.50
CA GLU A 342 4.42 -5.49 61.40
C GLU A 342 4.01 -6.26 62.67
N LYS A 343 4.32 -5.72 63.85
CA LYS A 343 3.89 -6.31 65.14
C LYS A 343 2.38 -6.37 65.30
N ALA A 344 1.66 -5.33 64.89
CA ALA A 344 0.20 -5.29 64.97
C ALA A 344 -0.45 -6.32 63.98
N ILE A 345 0.08 -6.47 62.80
CA ILE A 345 -0.39 -7.48 61.81
C ILE A 345 -0.12 -8.89 62.35
N LEU A 346 1.07 -9.15 62.90
CA LEU A 346 1.40 -10.46 63.51
C LEU A 346 0.52 -10.77 64.71
N ALA A 347 0.19 -9.80 65.57
CA ALA A 347 -0.73 -9.98 66.67
C ALA A 347 -2.14 -10.37 66.19
N ALA A 348 -2.68 -9.61 65.22
CA ALA A 348 -3.99 -9.91 64.65
C ALA A 348 -4.07 -11.29 63.96
N LEU A 349 -3.00 -11.71 63.21
CA LEU A 349 -2.94 -13.01 62.58
C LEU A 349 -2.85 -14.19 63.62
N LYS A 350 -2.28 -13.94 64.80
CA LYS A 350 -2.26 -14.93 65.90
C LYS A 350 -3.62 -15.02 66.58
N GLU A 351 -4.33 -13.91 66.77
CA GLU A 351 -5.66 -13.91 67.36
C GLU A 351 -6.69 -14.62 66.46
N ASP A 352 -6.54 -14.52 65.13
CA ASP A 352 -7.44 -15.18 64.15
C ASP A 352 -7.06 -16.65 63.86
N GLY A 353 -6.00 -17.20 64.50
CA GLY A 353 -5.54 -18.56 64.29
C GLY A 353 -4.97 -18.84 62.88
N ALA A 354 -4.61 -17.79 62.14
CA ALA A 354 -4.06 -17.90 60.79
C ALA A 354 -2.55 -18.22 60.77
N LEU A 355 -1.89 -18.20 61.90
CA LEU A 355 -0.50 -18.64 62.12
C LEU A 355 -0.42 -19.53 63.36
N PRO A 356 0.40 -20.65 63.32
CA PRO A 356 0.59 -21.54 64.44
C PRO A 356 1.30 -20.89 65.65
#